data_823eb658e2684ead881a276e36b28aa0
#
_entry.id   823eb658e2684ead881a276e36b28aa0
#
_cell.length_a   1.000
_cell.length_b   1.000
_cell.length_c   1.000
_cell.angle_alpha   90.00
_cell.angle_beta   90.00
_cell.angle_gamma   90.00
#
_symmetry.space_group_name_H-M   'P 1'
#
loop_
_entity.id
_entity.type
_entity.pdbx_description
1 polymer ?
#
loop_
_entity_poly.entity_id
_entity_poly.type
_entity_poly.pdbx_seq_one_letter_code
_entity_poly.pdbx_strand_id
1 'polypeptide(L)'
;MDIRPAPTLSCPMALAAARYVRDTVRPAVRKELGSDLVAINQASGYVCRPRNGTKKLSEHAFGNALDLSALVLKDGDTYEIRDYGKSRPNHARLLKHLRDKACGPFKTVLGPGSDADHADHLHFDLAERRNGGTYCK
;
A
#
# COMPACT_ATOMS: atom_id res chain seq x y z
N MET A 1 9.54 8.44 -10.82
CA MET A 1 9.07 7.51 -9.75
C MET A 1 8.28 6.40 -10.42
N ASP A 2 8.64 5.16 -10.12
CA ASP A 2 8.08 3.97 -10.75
C ASP A 2 7.43 3.05 -9.74
N ILE A 3 6.42 2.30 -10.16
CA ILE A 3 5.93 1.13 -9.40
C ILE A 3 6.47 -0.12 -10.13
N ARG A 4 7.14 -0.98 -9.38
CA ARG A 4 7.89 -2.12 -9.94
C ARG A 4 7.44 -3.46 -9.34
N PRO A 5 7.17 -4.47 -10.17
CA PRO A 5 6.91 -4.36 -11.60
C PRO A 5 5.66 -3.50 -11.86
N ALA A 6 5.48 -3.03 -13.09
CA ALA A 6 4.31 -2.23 -13.44
C ALA A 6 3.01 -3.03 -13.19
N PRO A 7 2.11 -2.56 -12.33
CA PRO A 7 0.88 -3.29 -12.02
C PRO A 7 -0.19 -3.06 -13.09
N THR A 8 -1.08 -4.04 -13.23
CA THR A 8 -2.33 -3.84 -13.96
C THR A 8 -3.41 -3.46 -12.95
N LEU A 9 -4.02 -2.29 -13.14
CA LEU A 9 -5.02 -1.72 -12.25
C LEU A 9 -6.19 -1.15 -13.04
N SER A 10 -7.37 -1.11 -12.41
CA SER A 10 -8.49 -0.34 -12.95
C SER A 10 -8.11 1.15 -12.98
N CYS A 11 -8.75 1.93 -13.86
CA CYS A 11 -8.50 3.37 -13.92
C CYS A 11 -8.76 4.09 -12.59
N PRO A 12 -9.86 3.83 -11.86
CA PRO A 12 -10.05 4.43 -10.55
C PRO A 12 -8.94 4.08 -9.55
N MET A 13 -8.50 2.82 -9.52
CA MET A 13 -7.43 2.40 -8.62
C MET A 13 -6.09 3.02 -8.99
N ALA A 14 -5.76 3.08 -10.26
CA ALA A 14 -4.54 3.72 -10.74
C ALA A 14 -4.50 5.21 -10.38
N LEU A 15 -5.64 5.90 -10.53
CA LEU A 15 -5.74 7.31 -10.17
C LEU A 15 -5.61 7.53 -8.67
N ALA A 16 -6.28 6.72 -7.85
CA ALA A 16 -6.18 6.79 -6.38
C ALA A 16 -4.74 6.55 -5.92
N ALA A 17 -4.08 5.54 -6.48
CA ALA A 17 -2.68 5.21 -6.15
C ALA A 17 -1.74 6.35 -6.55
N ALA A 18 -1.90 6.91 -7.76
CA ALA A 18 -1.06 8.00 -8.24
C ALA A 18 -1.18 9.25 -7.35
N ARG A 19 -2.40 9.62 -6.97
CA ARG A 19 -2.65 10.75 -6.05
C ARG A 19 -2.06 10.51 -4.67
N TYR A 20 -2.27 9.33 -4.12
CA TYR A 20 -1.73 8.95 -2.81
C TYR A 20 -0.20 9.00 -2.80
N VAL A 21 0.45 8.47 -3.82
CA VAL A 21 1.91 8.51 -3.93
C VAL A 21 2.41 9.95 -4.01
N ARG A 22 1.80 10.77 -4.87
CA ARG A 22 2.19 12.16 -5.05
C ARG A 22 1.99 13.00 -3.80
N ASP A 23 0.83 12.88 -3.15
CA ASP A 23 0.41 13.82 -2.11
C ASP A 23 0.77 13.35 -0.70
N THR A 24 0.99 12.05 -0.51
CA THR A 24 1.25 11.46 0.81
C THR A 24 2.59 10.75 0.90
N VAL A 25 2.85 9.77 0.03
CA VAL A 25 4.04 8.91 0.18
C VAL A 25 5.32 9.69 -0.05
N ARG A 26 5.43 10.41 -1.15
CA ARG A 26 6.66 11.16 -1.49
C ARG A 26 7.03 12.20 -0.43
N PRO A 27 6.11 13.07 0.02
CA PRO A 27 6.45 14.04 1.08
C PRO A 27 6.83 13.38 2.39
N ALA A 28 6.13 12.30 2.78
CA ALA A 28 6.39 11.60 4.04
C ALA A 28 7.77 10.91 4.03
N VAL A 29 8.12 10.27 2.92
CA VAL A 29 9.44 9.62 2.75
C VAL A 29 10.56 10.66 2.87
N ARG A 30 10.44 11.79 2.20
CA ARG A 30 11.45 12.86 2.29
C ARG A 30 11.59 13.37 3.73
N LYS A 31 10.47 13.59 4.42
CA LYS A 31 10.47 14.10 5.81
C LYS A 31 11.09 13.11 6.78
N GLU A 32 10.69 11.84 6.73
CA GLU A 32 11.10 10.84 7.72
C GLU A 32 12.42 10.15 7.40
N LEU A 33 12.75 9.97 6.12
CA LEU A 33 13.93 9.21 5.70
C LEU A 33 15.02 10.10 5.07
N GLY A 34 14.75 11.37 4.83
CA GLY A 34 15.75 12.32 4.33
C GLY A 34 16.22 12.08 2.91
N SER A 35 15.50 11.26 2.13
CA SER A 35 15.84 10.95 0.74
C SER A 35 14.58 10.92 -0.12
N ASP A 36 14.74 11.06 -1.44
CA ASP A 36 13.61 11.03 -2.36
C ASP A 36 13.19 9.59 -2.67
N LEU A 37 11.88 9.38 -2.79
CA LEU A 37 11.32 8.14 -3.30
C LEU A 37 11.56 8.06 -4.80
N VAL A 38 12.18 6.99 -5.27
CA VAL A 38 12.41 6.75 -6.72
C VAL A 38 11.58 5.61 -7.26
N ALA A 39 11.21 4.63 -6.43
CA ALA A 39 10.34 3.53 -6.84
C ALA A 39 9.60 2.93 -5.65
N ILE A 40 8.50 2.25 -5.97
CA ILE A 40 7.74 1.43 -5.03
C ILE A 40 7.73 0.01 -5.58
N ASN A 41 8.14 -0.96 -4.75
CA ASN A 41 8.00 -2.37 -5.11
C ASN A 41 6.60 -2.83 -4.71
N GLN A 42 5.88 -3.38 -5.66
CA GLN A 42 4.56 -3.93 -5.42
C GLN A 42 4.60 -5.46 -5.41
N ALA A 43 3.80 -6.06 -4.55
CA ALA A 43 3.70 -7.51 -4.43
C ALA A 43 2.56 -8.08 -5.27
N SER A 44 1.49 -7.30 -5.50
CA SER A 44 0.34 -7.74 -6.28
C SER A 44 -0.51 -6.54 -6.73
N GLY A 45 -0.86 -6.55 -8.02
CA GLY A 45 -1.93 -5.74 -8.60
C GLY A 45 -3.07 -6.67 -9.02
N TYR A 46 -3.38 -6.75 -10.33
CA TYR A 46 -4.39 -7.68 -10.83
C TYR A 46 -3.95 -9.13 -10.67
N VAL A 47 -4.80 -9.92 -10.00
CA VAL A 47 -4.69 -11.38 -9.90
C VAL A 47 -6.09 -11.95 -9.83
N CYS A 48 -6.42 -12.85 -10.76
CA CYS A 48 -7.74 -13.51 -10.77
C CYS A 48 -7.73 -14.67 -9.77
N ARG A 49 -8.17 -14.39 -8.53
CA ARG A 49 -8.25 -15.39 -7.46
C ARG A 49 -9.34 -15.05 -6.46
N PRO A 50 -9.89 -16.04 -5.73
CA PRO A 50 -10.78 -15.75 -4.60
C PRO A 50 -9.98 -15.24 -3.40
N ARG A 51 -10.67 -14.64 -2.45
CA ARG A 51 -10.11 -14.34 -1.13
C ARG A 51 -9.71 -15.63 -0.42
N ASN A 52 -8.63 -15.59 0.35
CA ASN A 52 -8.17 -16.72 1.13
C ASN A 52 -9.31 -17.30 2.01
N GLY A 53 -9.52 -18.61 1.92
CA GLY A 53 -10.53 -19.31 2.70
C GLY A 53 -11.98 -19.04 2.29
N THR A 54 -12.23 -18.40 1.15
CA THR A 54 -13.59 -18.10 0.66
C THR A 54 -13.75 -18.40 -0.81
N LYS A 55 -15.01 -18.39 -1.28
CA LYS A 55 -15.35 -18.47 -2.71
C LYS A 55 -15.54 -17.09 -3.35
N LYS A 56 -15.51 -16.02 -2.54
CA LYS A 56 -15.68 -14.66 -3.00
C LYS A 56 -14.41 -14.16 -3.69
N LEU A 57 -14.53 -13.52 -4.85
CA LEU A 57 -13.37 -12.96 -5.56
C LEU A 57 -12.68 -11.87 -4.73
N SER A 58 -11.35 -11.88 -4.78
CA SER A 58 -10.53 -10.80 -4.23
C SER A 58 -10.74 -9.52 -5.03
N GLU A 59 -10.56 -8.35 -4.41
CA GLU A 59 -10.55 -7.07 -5.11
C GLU A 59 -9.41 -6.99 -6.14
N HIS A 60 -8.33 -7.74 -5.94
CA HIS A 60 -7.27 -7.89 -6.94
C HIS A 60 -7.80 -8.46 -8.28
N ALA A 61 -8.82 -9.31 -8.24
CA ALA A 61 -9.42 -9.89 -9.44
C ALA A 61 -10.16 -8.87 -10.32
N PHE A 62 -10.46 -7.70 -9.77
CA PHE A 62 -11.08 -6.57 -10.49
C PHE A 62 -10.08 -5.47 -10.85
N GLY A 63 -8.78 -5.69 -10.61
CA GLY A 63 -7.79 -4.62 -10.73
C GLY A 63 -7.98 -3.49 -9.73
N ASN A 64 -8.71 -3.74 -8.65
CA ASN A 64 -9.20 -2.74 -7.70
C ASN A 64 -8.41 -2.73 -6.39
N ALA A 65 -7.24 -3.37 -6.37
CA ALA A 65 -6.36 -3.48 -5.22
C ALA A 65 -4.89 -3.43 -5.61
N LEU A 66 -4.06 -2.98 -4.66
CA LEU A 66 -2.61 -2.87 -4.82
C LEU A 66 -1.94 -3.20 -3.49
N ASP A 67 -0.95 -4.10 -3.55
CA ASP A 67 -0.11 -4.47 -2.41
C ASP A 67 1.27 -3.85 -2.57
N LEU A 68 1.69 -3.03 -1.60
CA LEU A 68 3.02 -2.40 -1.57
C LEU A 68 3.92 -3.16 -0.61
N SER A 69 5.11 -3.58 -1.08
CA SER A 69 6.05 -4.34 -0.27
C SER A 69 7.28 -3.54 0.17
N ALA A 70 7.72 -2.57 -0.62
CA ALA A 70 8.90 -1.79 -0.28
C ALA A 70 8.93 -0.42 -0.97
N LEU A 71 9.67 0.50 -0.37
CA LEU A 71 9.97 1.83 -0.92
C LEU A 71 11.45 1.88 -1.26
N VAL A 72 11.78 2.30 -2.48
CA VAL A 72 13.16 2.41 -2.96
C VAL A 72 13.54 3.89 -2.99
N LEU A 73 14.64 4.23 -2.33
CA LEU A 73 15.10 5.61 -2.16
C LEU A 73 16.24 5.96 -3.10
N LYS A 74 16.38 7.24 -3.40
CA LYS A 74 17.42 7.77 -4.28
C LYS A 74 18.83 7.52 -3.75
N ASP A 75 19.00 7.46 -2.43
CA ASP A 75 20.29 7.16 -1.80
C ASP A 75 20.73 5.70 -1.89
N GLY A 76 19.88 4.85 -2.48
CA GLY A 76 20.14 3.42 -2.65
C GLY A 76 19.51 2.53 -1.58
N ASP A 77 18.99 3.10 -0.52
CA ASP A 77 18.31 2.33 0.53
C ASP A 77 16.95 1.82 0.06
N THR A 78 16.58 0.67 0.59
CA THR A 78 15.23 0.10 0.43
C THR A 78 14.58 -0.03 1.80
N TYR A 79 13.41 0.57 1.92
CA TYR A 79 12.57 0.47 3.11
C TYR A 79 11.53 -0.62 2.89
N GLU A 80 11.66 -1.74 3.60
CA GLU A 80 10.73 -2.87 3.47
C GLU A 80 9.62 -2.80 4.50
N ILE A 81 8.38 -3.01 4.05
CA ILE A 81 7.20 -2.96 4.92
C ILE A 81 7.24 -4.05 5.99
N ARG A 82 7.76 -5.24 5.67
CA ARG A 82 7.89 -6.36 6.62
C ARG A 82 8.76 -6.05 7.84
N ASP A 83 9.64 -5.06 7.76
CA ASP A 83 10.53 -4.68 8.85
C ASP A 83 9.90 -3.65 9.80
N TYR A 84 8.60 -3.42 9.65
CA TYR A 84 7.86 -2.52 10.52
C TYR A 84 8.08 -2.84 12.00
N GLY A 85 8.43 -1.82 12.76
CA GLY A 85 8.63 -1.93 14.19
C GLY A 85 9.92 -2.63 14.63
N LYS A 86 10.69 -3.18 13.68
CA LYS A 86 11.96 -3.87 13.97
C LYS A 86 13.18 -2.98 13.77
N SER A 87 13.02 -1.85 13.13
CA SER A 87 14.10 -0.94 12.81
C SER A 87 13.93 0.41 13.55
N ARG A 88 14.36 1.48 12.96
CA ARG A 88 14.43 2.80 13.60
C ARG A 88 13.04 3.39 13.90
N PRO A 89 12.91 4.27 14.92
CA PRO A 89 11.64 4.93 15.22
C PRO A 89 11.03 5.70 14.05
N ASN A 90 11.84 6.30 13.17
CA ASN A 90 11.35 7.01 11.99
C ASN A 90 10.68 6.06 10.97
N HIS A 91 11.11 4.80 10.90
CA HIS A 91 10.49 3.79 10.05
C HIS A 91 9.08 3.44 10.56
N ALA A 92 8.93 3.29 11.86
CA ALA A 92 7.62 3.03 12.47
C ALA A 92 6.67 4.21 12.28
N ARG A 93 7.16 5.45 12.46
CA ARG A 93 6.36 6.67 12.22
C ARG A 93 5.92 6.79 10.77
N LEU A 94 6.82 6.53 9.84
CA LEU A 94 6.50 6.57 8.41
C LEU A 94 5.39 5.59 8.08
N LEU A 95 5.54 4.33 8.50
CA LEU A 95 4.52 3.32 8.18
C LEU A 95 3.16 3.66 8.78
N LYS A 96 3.14 4.10 10.03
CA LYS A 96 1.90 4.54 10.67
C LYS A 96 1.25 5.69 9.90
N HIS A 97 2.04 6.69 9.51
CA HIS A 97 1.54 7.82 8.72
C HIS A 97 0.96 7.38 7.38
N LEU A 98 1.67 6.49 6.67
CA LEU A 98 1.20 5.97 5.38
C LEU A 98 -0.14 5.23 5.52
N ARG A 99 -0.28 4.40 6.57
CA ARG A 99 -1.53 3.69 6.84
C ARG A 99 -2.67 4.63 7.18
N ASP A 100 -2.43 5.55 8.11
CA ASP A 100 -3.46 6.49 8.58
C ASP A 100 -3.97 7.37 7.42
N LYS A 101 -3.07 7.84 6.57
CA LYS A 101 -3.42 8.72 5.43
C LYS A 101 -4.02 7.98 4.23
N ALA A 102 -3.81 6.68 4.15
CA ALA A 102 -4.44 5.85 3.10
C ALA A 102 -5.94 5.64 3.37
N CYS A 103 -6.34 5.67 4.64
CA CYS A 103 -7.75 5.50 5.02
C CYS A 103 -8.56 6.74 4.59
N GLY A 104 -9.51 6.52 3.72
CA GLY A 104 -10.30 7.59 3.07
C GLY A 104 -10.08 7.55 1.56
N PRO A 105 -8.87 7.90 1.05
CA PRO A 105 -8.53 7.68 -0.36
C PRO A 105 -8.74 6.24 -0.82
N PHE A 106 -8.44 5.29 0.06
CA PHE A 106 -8.77 3.87 -0.14
C PHE A 106 -9.85 3.43 0.86
N LYS A 107 -10.65 2.47 0.46
CA LYS A 107 -11.76 1.96 1.28
C LYS A 107 -11.34 0.85 2.22
N THR A 108 -10.33 0.07 1.85
CA THR A 108 -9.70 -0.94 2.70
C THR A 108 -8.22 -0.65 2.82
N VAL A 109 -7.70 -0.65 4.04
CA VAL A 109 -6.27 -0.48 4.34
C VAL A 109 -5.88 -1.53 5.36
N LEU A 110 -4.99 -2.45 4.96
CA LEU A 110 -4.46 -3.51 5.80
C LEU A 110 -2.93 -3.48 5.75
N GLY A 111 -2.29 -4.01 6.77
CA GLY A 111 -0.83 -4.05 6.82
C GLY A 111 -0.32 -4.87 8.00
N PRO A 112 0.98 -4.79 8.30
CA PRO A 112 1.56 -5.51 9.44
C PRO A 112 0.78 -5.26 10.73
N GLY A 113 0.38 -6.34 11.40
CA GLY A 113 -0.42 -6.28 12.62
C GLY A 113 -1.92 -6.39 12.41
N SER A 114 -2.45 -6.25 11.19
CA SER A 114 -3.88 -6.47 10.93
C SER A 114 -4.24 -7.96 10.92
N ASP A 115 -3.44 -8.78 10.26
CA ASP A 115 -3.56 -10.24 10.20
C ASP A 115 -2.27 -10.86 9.63
N ALA A 116 -2.20 -12.21 9.63
CA ALA A 116 -1.01 -12.92 9.17
C ALA A 116 -0.73 -12.76 7.67
N ASP A 117 -1.77 -12.60 6.85
CA ASP A 117 -1.63 -12.47 5.40
C ASP A 117 -1.04 -11.11 4.98
N HIS A 118 -1.06 -10.11 5.87
CA HIS A 118 -0.60 -8.75 5.60
C HIS A 118 0.62 -8.36 6.44
N ALA A 119 1.42 -9.35 6.87
CA ALA A 119 2.59 -9.09 7.72
C ALA A 119 3.74 -8.39 6.98
N ASP A 120 3.81 -8.50 5.66
CA ASP A 120 4.94 -8.05 4.84
C ASP A 120 4.60 -7.01 3.77
N HIS A 121 3.36 -6.53 3.73
CA HIS A 121 2.94 -5.54 2.74
C HIS A 121 1.79 -4.68 3.26
N LEU A 122 1.59 -3.53 2.61
CA LEU A 122 0.39 -2.72 2.75
C LEU A 122 -0.59 -3.07 1.63
N HIS A 123 -1.81 -3.41 2.00
CA HIS A 123 -2.90 -3.65 1.07
C HIS A 123 -3.84 -2.46 1.03
N PHE A 124 -4.11 -1.96 -0.18
CA PHE A 124 -5.07 -0.89 -0.45
C PHE A 124 -6.08 -1.35 -1.48
N ASP A 125 -7.37 -1.09 -1.25
CA ASP A 125 -8.40 -1.32 -2.27
C ASP A 125 -9.52 -0.30 -2.21
N LEU A 126 -10.37 -0.32 -3.26
CA LEU A 126 -11.53 0.55 -3.41
C LEU A 126 -12.85 -0.22 -3.24
N ALA A 127 -12.84 -1.32 -2.48
CA ALA A 127 -14.05 -2.11 -2.25
C ALA A 127 -15.18 -1.24 -1.71
N GLU A 128 -16.34 -1.28 -2.39
CA GLU A 128 -17.52 -0.57 -1.91
C GLU A 128 -18.13 -1.30 -0.70
N ARG A 129 -18.60 -0.50 0.26
CA ARG A 129 -19.29 -0.97 1.46
C ARG A 129 -20.69 -0.39 1.51
N ARG A 130 -21.63 -1.13 2.10
CA ARG A 130 -23.05 -0.75 2.17
C ARG A 130 -23.28 0.66 2.71
N ASN A 131 -22.49 1.09 3.68
CA ASN A 131 -22.59 2.40 4.30
C ASN A 131 -21.68 3.47 3.69
N GLY A 132 -20.98 3.16 2.59
CA GLY A 132 -19.97 4.04 2.00
C GLY A 132 -18.72 4.22 2.85
N GLY A 133 -18.54 3.44 3.92
CA GLY A 133 -17.46 3.58 4.87
C GLY A 133 -16.17 2.90 4.44
N THR A 134 -15.21 2.90 5.38
CA THR A 134 -13.88 2.31 5.21
C THR A 134 -13.66 1.19 6.20
N TYR A 135 -12.69 0.33 5.90
CA TYR A 135 -12.17 -0.68 6.81
C TYR A 135 -10.65 -0.52 6.85
N CYS A 136 -10.15 0.08 7.94
CA CYS A 136 -8.74 0.41 8.09
C CYS A 136 -8.21 -0.20 9.40
N LYS A 137 -7.20 -1.06 9.27
CA LYS A 137 -6.55 -1.71 10.41
C LYS A 137 -5.05 -1.49 10.44
#